data_e2c7676d54a78c0af7acffd84037f49d
#
_entry.id   e2c7676d54a78c0af7acffd84037f49d
#
_cell.length_a   1.000
_cell.length_b   1.000
_cell.length_c   1.000
_cell.angle_alpha   90.00
_cell.angle_beta   90.00
_cell.angle_gamma   90.00
#
_symmetry.space_group_name_H-M   'P 1'
#
loop_
_entity.id
_entity.type
_entity.pdbx_description
1 polymer ?
#
loop_
_entity_poly.entity_id
_entity_poly.type
_entity_poly.pdbx_seq_one_letter_code
_entity_poly.pdbx_strand_id
1 'polypeptide(L)'
;MSDEPVPEVRQRGRAASERVLIEAAMACFAEFGPNDVSVRAIAERAGVNHGLVHHYFGSKAGLVEAVVRDVQEYFAESLASGGGVSFMTTEDPRPHIAMRAMARIIVDGAMPTHQVEFPVMAAAAEVVQNLGVQDEQQSRLLAAQVLAMLMGWSLFEPFLVAAIGRNLDETTELRTQLSASALQMVTASVNR
;
A
#
# COMPACT_ATOMS: atom_id res chain seq x y z
N MET A 1 -18.99 39.72 16.87
CA MET A 1 -19.13 39.24 15.50
C MET A 1 -18.26 38.02 15.39
N SER A 2 -18.85 36.85 15.59
CA SER A 2 -18.11 35.56 15.60
C SER A 2 -17.85 35.18 14.14
N ASP A 3 -16.57 35.23 13.77
CA ASP A 3 -16.11 34.80 12.44
C ASP A 3 -16.12 33.27 12.39
N GLU A 4 -17.28 32.67 12.15
CA GLU A 4 -17.38 31.23 11.91
C GLU A 4 -16.73 30.94 10.56
N PRO A 5 -15.68 30.09 10.52
CA PRO A 5 -15.03 29.77 9.26
C PRO A 5 -16.02 29.11 8.29
N VAL A 6 -15.97 29.58 7.04
CA VAL A 6 -16.79 29.11 5.93
C VAL A 6 -16.74 27.57 5.84
N PRO A 7 -17.86 26.87 5.53
CA PRO A 7 -17.93 25.41 5.46
C PRO A 7 -16.81 24.75 4.66
N GLU A 8 -16.37 25.40 3.59
CA GLU A 8 -15.27 24.93 2.71
C GLU A 8 -13.89 24.91 3.40
N VAL A 9 -13.59 25.88 4.28
CA VAL A 9 -12.34 25.96 5.04
C VAL A 9 -12.30 24.87 6.12
N ARG A 10 -13.42 24.59 6.77
CA ARG A 10 -13.55 23.51 7.76
C ARG A 10 -13.37 22.13 7.07
N GLN A 11 -13.93 21.94 5.88
CA GLN A 11 -13.84 20.69 5.11
C GLN A 11 -12.42 20.44 4.61
N ARG A 12 -11.69 21.47 4.14
CA ARG A 12 -10.27 21.39 3.76
C ARG A 12 -9.38 21.03 4.96
N GLY A 13 -9.62 21.65 6.12
CA GLY A 13 -8.88 21.35 7.35
C GLY A 13 -9.11 19.92 7.84
N ARG A 14 -10.33 19.40 7.70
CA ARG A 14 -10.69 18.02 8.01
C ARG A 14 -9.94 17.03 7.11
N ALA A 15 -10.07 17.18 5.79
CA ALA A 15 -9.41 16.29 4.83
C ALA A 15 -7.88 16.26 5.00
N ALA A 16 -7.27 17.42 5.29
CA ALA A 16 -5.85 17.49 5.59
C ALA A 16 -5.46 16.70 6.85
N SER A 17 -6.27 16.82 7.93
CA SER A 17 -6.01 16.10 9.18
C SER A 17 -6.24 14.59 9.04
N GLU A 18 -7.27 14.15 8.30
CA GLU A 18 -7.51 12.74 7.99
C GLU A 18 -6.32 12.15 7.22
N ARG A 19 -5.84 12.86 6.21
CA ARG A 19 -4.71 12.43 5.38
C ARG A 19 -3.43 12.26 6.20
N VAL A 20 -3.07 13.24 7.03
CA VAL A 20 -1.87 13.17 7.89
C VAL A 20 -1.96 11.99 8.86
N LEU A 21 -3.15 11.69 9.40
CA LEU A 21 -3.36 10.52 10.25
C LEU A 21 -3.21 9.21 9.49
N ILE A 22 -3.74 9.09 8.28
CA ILE A 22 -3.59 7.90 7.43
C ILE A 22 -2.11 7.68 7.08
N GLU A 23 -1.39 8.71 6.69
CA GLU A 23 0.04 8.62 6.36
C GLU A 23 0.88 8.21 7.59
N ALA A 24 0.63 8.80 8.76
CA ALA A 24 1.30 8.43 10.00
C ALA A 24 0.98 7.00 10.43
N ALA A 25 -0.28 6.57 10.30
CA ALA A 25 -0.70 5.20 10.59
C ALA A 25 -0.04 4.20 9.65
N MET A 26 -0.02 4.48 8.35
CA MET A 26 0.65 3.66 7.34
C MET A 26 2.13 3.47 7.68
N ALA A 27 2.84 4.53 8.01
CA ALA A 27 4.24 4.48 8.41
C ALA A 27 4.45 3.66 9.71
N CYS A 28 3.60 3.85 10.72
CA CYS A 28 3.64 3.07 11.96
C CYS A 28 3.35 1.58 11.71
N PHE A 29 2.37 1.26 10.87
CA PHE A 29 2.03 -0.13 10.55
C PHE A 29 3.14 -0.83 9.75
N ALA A 30 3.80 -0.11 8.84
CA ALA A 30 4.95 -0.62 8.11
C ALA A 30 6.14 -0.94 9.03
N GLU A 31 6.33 -0.17 10.09
CA GLU A 31 7.45 -0.29 11.02
C GLU A 31 7.20 -1.33 12.11
N PHE A 32 6.06 -1.26 12.78
CA PHE A 32 5.77 -2.04 14.00
C PHE A 32 4.65 -3.07 13.81
N GLY A 33 3.80 -2.92 12.78
CA GLY A 33 2.55 -3.65 12.63
C GLY A 33 1.36 -2.98 13.35
N PRO A 34 0.13 -3.25 12.89
CA PRO A 34 -1.05 -2.61 13.47
C PRO A 34 -1.33 -3.06 14.92
N ASN A 35 -0.95 -4.27 15.34
CA ASN A 35 -1.23 -4.77 16.68
C ASN A 35 -0.37 -4.08 17.74
N ASP A 36 0.87 -3.74 17.44
CA ASP A 36 1.86 -3.21 18.40
C ASP A 36 1.88 -1.69 18.52
N VAL A 37 1.10 -0.98 17.70
CA VAL A 37 1.03 0.49 17.69
C VAL A 37 -0.25 0.99 18.36
N SER A 38 -0.13 1.96 19.26
CA SER A 38 -1.28 2.63 19.86
C SER A 38 -1.79 3.80 19.02
N VAL A 39 -3.10 4.10 19.15
CA VAL A 39 -3.71 5.32 18.55
C VAL A 39 -2.98 6.60 18.99
N ARG A 40 -2.50 6.62 20.23
CA ARG A 40 -1.76 7.77 20.76
C ARG A 40 -0.41 7.96 20.05
N ALA A 41 0.33 6.88 19.83
CA ALA A 41 1.61 6.94 19.11
C ALA A 41 1.42 7.38 17.65
N ILE A 42 0.36 6.92 16.99
CA ILE A 42 0.02 7.37 15.63
C ILE A 42 -0.29 8.86 15.59
N ALA A 43 -1.13 9.36 16.52
CA ALA A 43 -1.48 10.76 16.59
C ALA A 43 -0.28 11.66 16.92
N GLU A 44 0.62 11.20 17.81
CA GLU A 44 1.87 11.87 18.13
C GLU A 44 2.78 11.98 16.90
N ARG A 45 2.94 10.90 16.14
CA ARG A 45 3.69 10.90 14.86
C ARG A 45 3.06 11.84 13.83
N ALA A 46 1.73 11.93 13.80
CA ALA A 46 0.98 12.83 12.92
C ALA A 46 1.01 14.30 13.38
N GLY A 47 1.49 14.59 14.59
CA GLY A 47 1.48 15.94 15.16
C GLY A 47 0.07 16.47 15.49
N VAL A 48 -0.89 15.58 15.76
CA VAL A 48 -2.28 15.93 16.02
C VAL A 48 -2.79 15.36 17.34
N ASN A 49 -3.95 15.87 17.80
CA ASN A 49 -4.58 15.35 19.02
C ASN A 49 -5.14 13.92 18.75
N HIS A 50 -4.86 12.98 19.66
CA HIS A 50 -5.33 11.59 19.55
C HIS A 50 -6.86 11.44 19.50
N GLY A 51 -7.61 12.39 20.05
CA GLY A 51 -9.08 12.42 19.93
C GLY A 51 -9.58 12.52 18.50
N LEU A 52 -8.77 13.06 17.57
CA LEU A 52 -9.12 13.14 16.16
C LEU A 52 -9.21 11.76 15.50
N VAL A 53 -8.46 10.76 15.97
CA VAL A 53 -8.57 9.38 15.44
C VAL A 53 -9.98 8.84 15.75
N HIS A 54 -10.46 9.01 16.97
CA HIS A 54 -11.83 8.59 17.31
C HIS A 54 -12.89 9.42 16.59
N HIS A 55 -12.62 10.71 16.38
CA HIS A 55 -13.54 11.59 15.68
C HIS A 55 -13.70 11.27 14.19
N TYR A 56 -12.59 10.94 13.51
CA TYR A 56 -12.61 10.70 12.05
C TYR A 56 -12.84 9.24 11.69
N PHE A 57 -12.26 8.32 12.44
CA PHE A 57 -12.24 6.89 12.12
C PHE A 57 -13.03 6.02 13.10
N GLY A 58 -13.54 6.60 14.20
CA GLY A 58 -14.29 5.90 15.23
C GLY A 58 -13.43 5.00 16.12
N SER A 59 -12.51 4.25 15.55
CA SER A 59 -11.66 3.30 16.25
C SER A 59 -10.32 3.10 15.54
N LYS A 60 -9.39 2.34 16.17
CA LYS A 60 -8.17 1.89 15.52
C LYS A 60 -8.47 0.99 14.32
N ALA A 61 -9.49 0.14 14.42
CA ALA A 61 -9.92 -0.71 13.30
C ALA A 61 -10.41 0.13 12.10
N GLY A 62 -11.18 1.20 12.36
CA GLY A 62 -11.59 2.13 11.30
C GLY A 62 -10.41 2.88 10.66
N LEU A 63 -9.37 3.19 11.44
CA LEU A 63 -8.14 3.76 10.90
C LEU A 63 -7.36 2.73 10.04
N VAL A 64 -7.29 1.45 10.46
CA VAL A 64 -6.71 0.38 9.63
C VAL A 64 -7.47 0.25 8.32
N GLU A 65 -8.80 0.29 8.34
CA GLU A 65 -9.63 0.26 7.14
C GLU A 65 -9.35 1.43 6.20
N ALA A 66 -9.20 2.64 6.75
CA ALA A 66 -8.84 3.81 5.97
C ALA A 66 -7.46 3.69 5.31
N VAL A 67 -6.47 3.13 6.02
CA VAL A 67 -5.14 2.82 5.46
C VAL A 67 -5.24 1.78 4.35
N VAL A 68 -5.99 0.68 4.55
CA VAL A 68 -6.18 -0.35 3.53
C VAL A 68 -6.78 0.25 2.26
N ARG A 69 -7.82 1.07 2.40
CA ARG A 69 -8.47 1.74 1.26
C ARG A 69 -7.51 2.69 0.54
N ASP A 70 -6.78 3.55 1.26
CA ASP A 70 -5.81 4.48 0.67
C ASP A 70 -4.71 3.75 -0.11
N VAL A 71 -4.21 2.63 0.42
CA VAL A 71 -3.21 1.78 -0.26
C VAL A 71 -3.78 1.15 -1.53
N GLN A 72 -5.01 0.63 -1.46
CA GLN A 72 -5.67 -0.01 -2.60
C GLN A 72 -5.93 0.99 -3.73
N GLU A 73 -6.44 2.18 -3.39
CA GLU A 73 -6.70 3.26 -4.35
C GLU A 73 -5.39 3.76 -4.98
N TYR A 74 -4.37 4.01 -4.17
CA TYR A 74 -3.05 4.46 -4.64
C TYR A 74 -2.44 3.53 -5.70
N PHE A 75 -2.41 2.21 -5.43
CA PHE A 75 -1.85 1.26 -6.39
C PHE A 75 -2.76 1.03 -7.59
N ALA A 76 -4.08 1.06 -7.44
CA ALA A 76 -5.01 0.95 -8.56
C ALA A 76 -4.85 2.14 -9.53
N GLU A 77 -4.76 3.37 -9.02
CA GLU A 77 -4.51 4.56 -9.83
C GLU A 77 -3.14 4.52 -10.52
N SER A 78 -2.10 4.06 -9.82
CA SER A 78 -0.75 3.89 -10.38
C SER A 78 -0.75 2.90 -11.55
N LEU A 79 -1.44 1.77 -11.43
CA LEU A 79 -1.59 0.77 -12.49
C LEU A 79 -2.40 1.31 -13.68
N ALA A 80 -3.52 1.98 -13.41
CA ALA A 80 -4.38 2.56 -14.43
C ALA A 80 -3.68 3.68 -15.25
N SER A 81 -2.76 4.41 -14.62
CA SER A 81 -1.93 5.44 -15.29
C SER A 81 -0.76 4.88 -16.10
N GLY A 82 -0.63 3.56 -16.20
CA GLY A 82 0.45 2.90 -16.94
C GLY A 82 1.76 2.72 -16.16
N GLY A 83 1.74 2.99 -14.85
CA GLY A 83 2.92 2.86 -13.97
C GLY A 83 3.42 1.42 -13.84
N GLY A 84 2.56 0.43 -14.07
CA GLY A 84 2.91 -0.98 -13.95
C GLY A 84 3.55 -1.31 -12.60
N VAL A 85 4.71 -1.98 -12.62
CA VAL A 85 5.52 -2.25 -11.41
C VAL A 85 6.65 -1.24 -11.21
N SER A 86 6.67 -0.14 -11.96
CA SER A 86 7.73 0.88 -11.89
C SER A 86 7.81 1.59 -10.53
N PHE A 87 6.73 1.55 -9.73
CA PHE A 87 6.75 2.05 -8.36
C PHE A 87 7.80 1.35 -7.47
N MET A 88 8.25 0.16 -7.84
CA MET A 88 9.32 -0.54 -7.11
C MET A 88 10.69 0.11 -7.28
N THR A 89 10.90 0.87 -8.36
CA THR A 89 12.17 1.50 -8.71
C THR A 89 12.18 3.01 -8.42
N THR A 90 11.08 3.56 -7.92
CA THR A 90 11.00 4.99 -7.58
C THR A 90 11.83 5.33 -6.34
N GLU A 91 12.36 6.54 -6.31
CA GLU A 91 12.98 7.13 -5.11
C GLU A 91 11.94 7.55 -4.07
N ASP A 92 10.65 7.67 -4.45
CA ASP A 92 9.57 7.93 -3.51
C ASP A 92 9.44 6.75 -2.53
N PRO A 93 9.56 6.96 -1.20
CA PRO A 93 9.45 5.90 -0.22
C PRO A 93 8.01 5.41 -0.02
N ARG A 94 6.99 6.18 -0.47
CA ARG A 94 5.57 5.89 -0.19
C ARG A 94 5.12 4.51 -0.68
N PRO A 95 5.42 4.07 -1.92
CA PRO A 95 5.01 2.75 -2.40
C PRO A 95 5.55 1.61 -1.53
N HIS A 96 6.81 1.72 -1.09
CA HIS A 96 7.45 0.71 -0.26
C HIS A 96 6.86 0.67 1.16
N ILE A 97 6.57 1.84 1.73
CA ILE A 97 5.89 1.96 3.04
C ILE A 97 4.48 1.36 2.94
N ALA A 98 3.72 1.71 1.90
CA ALA A 98 2.37 1.22 1.66
C ALA A 98 2.32 -0.31 1.50
N MET A 99 3.23 -0.88 0.69
CA MET A 99 3.33 -2.32 0.47
C MET A 99 3.68 -3.07 1.77
N ARG A 100 4.64 -2.54 2.55
CA ARG A 100 5.04 -3.12 3.84
C ARG A 100 3.92 -3.01 4.87
N ALA A 101 3.23 -1.86 4.95
CA ALA A 101 2.08 -1.68 5.84
C ALA A 101 0.98 -2.69 5.53
N MET A 102 0.65 -2.87 4.24
CA MET A 102 -0.36 -3.84 3.81
C MET A 102 0.04 -5.28 4.17
N ALA A 103 1.30 -5.66 3.92
CA ALA A 103 1.81 -6.98 4.27
C ALA A 103 1.71 -7.22 5.79
N ARG A 104 2.07 -6.24 6.62
CA ARG A 104 1.95 -6.34 8.09
C ARG A 104 0.49 -6.43 8.54
N ILE A 105 -0.41 -5.64 7.97
CA ILE A 105 -1.85 -5.71 8.28
C ILE A 105 -2.39 -7.12 8.00
N ILE A 106 -1.98 -7.75 6.89
CA ILE A 106 -2.40 -9.12 6.54
C ILE A 106 -1.81 -10.14 7.50
N VAL A 107 -0.50 -10.10 7.74
CA VAL A 107 0.22 -11.06 8.60
C VAL A 107 -0.27 -11.00 10.05
N ASP A 108 -0.55 -9.81 10.55
CA ASP A 108 -1.05 -9.58 11.93
C ASP A 108 -2.55 -9.90 12.07
N GLY A 109 -3.23 -10.34 10.99
CA GLY A 109 -4.65 -10.66 11.00
C GLY A 109 -5.56 -9.45 11.23
N ALA A 110 -5.07 -8.24 10.94
CA ALA A 110 -5.79 -6.99 11.17
C ALA A 110 -6.61 -6.52 9.95
N MET A 111 -6.74 -7.35 8.90
CA MET A 111 -7.58 -7.03 7.74
C MET A 111 -9.03 -6.83 8.19
N PRO A 112 -9.73 -5.80 7.66
CA PRO A 112 -11.15 -5.61 7.91
C PRO A 112 -11.95 -6.87 7.56
N THR A 113 -12.88 -7.26 8.45
CA THR A 113 -13.67 -8.50 8.30
C THR A 113 -14.92 -8.33 7.44
N HIS A 114 -15.36 -7.10 7.23
CA HIS A 114 -16.46 -6.80 6.31
C HIS A 114 -15.94 -6.63 4.88
N GLN A 115 -16.83 -6.67 3.92
CA GLN A 115 -16.52 -6.68 2.50
C GLN A 115 -15.61 -5.50 2.13
N VAL A 116 -14.34 -5.79 1.81
CA VAL A 116 -13.36 -4.83 1.33
C VAL A 116 -13.27 -5.00 -0.19
N GLU A 117 -13.43 -3.91 -0.91
CA GLU A 117 -13.12 -3.88 -2.35
C GLU A 117 -11.60 -3.91 -2.54
N PHE A 118 -11.16 -4.65 -3.56
CA PHE A 118 -9.74 -4.74 -3.92
C PHE A 118 -9.51 -4.17 -5.33
N PRO A 119 -9.65 -2.84 -5.52
CA PRO A 119 -9.49 -2.21 -6.83
C PRO A 119 -8.10 -2.46 -7.45
N VAL A 120 -7.06 -2.61 -6.63
CA VAL A 120 -5.72 -2.94 -7.12
C VAL A 120 -5.71 -4.29 -7.84
N MET A 121 -6.50 -5.29 -7.39
CA MET A 121 -6.55 -6.60 -8.04
C MET A 121 -7.23 -6.52 -9.41
N ALA A 122 -8.30 -5.72 -9.53
CA ALA A 122 -8.96 -5.49 -10.80
C ALA A 122 -8.03 -4.76 -11.78
N ALA A 123 -7.39 -3.68 -11.35
CA ALA A 123 -6.44 -2.93 -12.16
C ALA A 123 -5.21 -3.78 -12.57
N ALA A 124 -4.67 -4.60 -11.66
CA ALA A 124 -3.56 -5.48 -11.98
C ALA A 124 -3.94 -6.57 -12.99
N ALA A 125 -5.15 -7.15 -12.87
CA ALA A 125 -5.65 -8.12 -13.84
C ALA A 125 -5.84 -7.48 -15.23
N GLU A 126 -6.33 -6.24 -15.29
CA GLU A 126 -6.46 -5.50 -16.55
C GLU A 126 -5.10 -5.24 -17.21
N VAL A 127 -4.07 -4.86 -16.43
CA VAL A 127 -2.70 -4.74 -16.95
C VAL A 127 -2.21 -6.06 -17.55
N VAL A 128 -2.44 -7.19 -16.86
CA VAL A 128 -2.06 -8.53 -17.36
C VAL A 128 -2.81 -8.88 -18.65
N GLN A 129 -4.10 -8.53 -18.76
CA GLN A 129 -4.88 -8.72 -19.99
C GLN A 129 -4.33 -7.89 -21.16
N ASN A 130 -3.98 -6.63 -20.89
CA ASN A 130 -3.40 -5.73 -21.89
C ASN A 130 -2.02 -6.22 -22.38
N LEU A 131 -1.32 -7.03 -21.60
CA LEU A 131 -0.08 -7.72 -22.00
C LEU A 131 -0.32 -8.98 -22.85
N GLY A 132 -1.59 -9.37 -23.06
CA GLY A 132 -1.95 -10.44 -23.97
C GLY A 132 -2.57 -11.69 -23.35
N VAL A 133 -2.74 -11.76 -22.03
CA VAL A 133 -3.41 -12.87 -21.34
C VAL A 133 -4.92 -12.69 -21.46
N GLN A 134 -5.60 -13.48 -22.31
CA GLN A 134 -7.02 -13.29 -22.62
C GLN A 134 -7.97 -13.88 -21.58
N ASP A 135 -7.54 -14.92 -20.87
CA ASP A 135 -8.36 -15.57 -19.83
C ASP A 135 -8.38 -14.73 -18.54
N GLU A 136 -9.59 -14.36 -18.12
CA GLU A 136 -9.80 -13.50 -16.94
C GLU A 136 -9.30 -14.16 -15.63
N GLN A 137 -9.55 -15.45 -15.47
CA GLN A 137 -9.14 -16.17 -14.27
C GLN A 137 -7.63 -16.31 -14.20
N GLN A 138 -6.98 -16.57 -15.33
CA GLN A 138 -5.53 -16.61 -15.44
C GLN A 138 -4.90 -15.24 -15.20
N SER A 139 -5.50 -14.16 -15.71
CA SER A 139 -5.04 -12.78 -15.47
C SER A 139 -5.08 -12.41 -13.99
N ARG A 140 -6.17 -12.76 -13.31
CA ARG A 140 -6.30 -12.56 -11.85
C ARG A 140 -5.28 -13.37 -11.06
N LEU A 141 -5.03 -14.62 -11.45
CA LEU A 141 -4.05 -15.47 -10.80
C LEU A 141 -2.63 -14.92 -10.96
N LEU A 142 -2.25 -14.50 -12.17
CA LEU A 142 -0.95 -13.88 -12.44
C LEU A 142 -0.78 -12.56 -11.67
N ALA A 143 -1.81 -11.72 -11.65
CA ALA A 143 -1.81 -10.49 -10.85
C ALA A 143 -1.58 -10.80 -9.36
N ALA A 144 -2.26 -11.81 -8.80
CA ALA A 144 -2.07 -12.23 -7.41
C ALA A 144 -0.65 -12.75 -7.16
N GLN A 145 -0.06 -13.52 -8.08
CA GLN A 145 1.31 -14.02 -7.97
C GLN A 145 2.34 -12.87 -7.99
N VAL A 146 2.18 -11.90 -8.89
CA VAL A 146 3.03 -10.70 -8.93
C VAL A 146 2.92 -9.91 -7.63
N LEU A 147 1.71 -9.64 -7.16
CA LEU A 147 1.50 -8.92 -5.89
C LEU A 147 2.12 -9.68 -4.70
N ALA A 148 1.95 -11.00 -4.62
CA ALA A 148 2.55 -11.80 -3.56
C ALA A 148 4.08 -11.71 -3.58
N MET A 149 4.70 -11.75 -4.76
CA MET A 149 6.15 -11.58 -4.92
C MET A 149 6.61 -10.20 -4.46
N LEU A 150 5.93 -9.12 -4.87
CA LEU A 150 6.30 -7.75 -4.51
C LEU A 150 6.09 -7.47 -3.03
N MET A 151 4.98 -7.93 -2.45
CA MET A 151 4.70 -7.79 -1.02
C MET A 151 5.69 -8.59 -0.17
N GLY A 152 5.97 -9.82 -0.57
CA GLY A 152 6.96 -10.68 0.09
C GLY A 152 8.35 -10.05 0.07
N TRP A 153 8.78 -9.52 -1.07
CA TRP A 153 10.04 -8.78 -1.16
C TRP A 153 10.04 -7.57 -0.21
N SER A 154 9.01 -6.72 -0.27
CA SER A 154 8.93 -5.52 0.57
C SER A 154 8.96 -5.82 2.07
N LEU A 155 8.40 -6.96 2.49
CA LEU A 155 8.40 -7.38 3.89
C LEU A 155 9.74 -7.96 4.33
N PHE A 156 10.37 -8.79 3.48
CA PHE A 156 11.56 -9.57 3.80
C PHE A 156 12.84 -8.99 3.19
N GLU A 157 12.80 -7.84 2.54
CA GLU A 157 13.93 -7.26 1.80
C GLU A 157 15.26 -7.25 2.60
N PRO A 158 15.33 -6.77 3.87
CA PRO A 158 16.59 -6.77 4.59
C PRO A 158 17.18 -8.18 4.80
N PHE A 159 16.32 -9.15 5.06
CA PHE A 159 16.73 -10.56 5.21
C PHE A 159 17.17 -11.15 3.86
N LEU A 160 16.40 -10.95 2.80
CA LEU A 160 16.69 -11.50 1.48
C LEU A 160 17.99 -10.92 0.91
N VAL A 161 18.20 -9.60 1.04
CA VAL A 161 19.42 -8.93 0.61
C VAL A 161 20.64 -9.50 1.31
N ALA A 162 20.58 -9.67 2.64
CA ALA A 162 21.64 -10.28 3.41
C ALA A 162 21.87 -11.77 3.02
N ALA A 163 20.78 -12.53 2.81
CA ALA A 163 20.84 -13.95 2.47
C ALA A 163 21.52 -14.24 1.12
N ILE A 164 21.41 -13.30 0.17
CA ILE A 164 22.09 -13.41 -1.14
C ILE A 164 23.49 -12.74 -1.14
N GLY A 165 23.98 -12.30 0.02
CA GLY A 165 25.32 -11.71 0.17
C GLY A 165 25.46 -10.31 -0.44
N ARG A 166 24.37 -9.53 -0.53
CA ARG A 166 24.36 -8.16 -1.03
C ARG A 166 24.20 -7.15 0.11
N ASN A 167 24.41 -5.87 -0.19
CA ASN A 167 24.24 -4.78 0.76
C ASN A 167 22.93 -4.02 0.53
N LEU A 168 22.42 -3.34 1.57
CA LEU A 168 21.17 -2.57 1.48
C LEU A 168 21.26 -1.31 0.59
N ASP A 169 22.46 -0.85 0.27
CA ASP A 169 22.70 0.22 -0.69
C ASP A 169 22.47 -0.20 -2.16
N GLU A 170 22.39 -1.51 -2.42
CA GLU A 170 22.13 -2.09 -3.75
C GLU A 170 20.62 -2.37 -4.00
N THR A 171 19.74 -1.99 -3.09
CA THR A 171 18.30 -2.35 -3.16
C THR A 171 17.60 -1.82 -4.41
N THR A 172 17.98 -0.66 -4.94
CA THR A 172 17.38 -0.12 -6.17
C THR A 172 17.63 -1.03 -7.37
N GLU A 173 18.84 -1.58 -7.51
CA GLU A 173 19.17 -2.53 -8.57
C GLU A 173 18.38 -3.83 -8.43
N LEU A 174 18.30 -4.36 -7.20
CA LEU A 174 17.56 -5.59 -6.90
C LEU A 174 16.05 -5.43 -7.16
N ARG A 175 15.48 -4.28 -6.83
CA ARG A 175 14.06 -3.95 -7.12
C ARG A 175 13.82 -3.82 -8.62
N THR A 176 14.79 -3.30 -9.37
CA THR A 176 14.70 -3.25 -10.84
C THR A 176 14.68 -4.66 -11.43
N GLN A 177 15.55 -5.55 -10.94
CA GLN A 177 15.56 -6.95 -11.36
C GLN A 177 14.27 -7.68 -10.97
N LEU A 178 13.72 -7.41 -9.79
CA LEU A 178 12.44 -7.96 -9.35
C LEU A 178 11.29 -7.52 -10.26
N SER A 179 11.25 -6.25 -10.64
CA SER A 179 10.25 -5.70 -11.56
C SER A 179 10.35 -6.36 -12.95
N ALA A 180 11.57 -6.57 -13.46
CA ALA A 180 11.80 -7.29 -14.71
C ALA A 180 11.33 -8.75 -14.61
N SER A 181 11.58 -9.43 -13.49
CA SER A 181 11.11 -10.80 -13.24
C SER A 181 9.59 -10.90 -13.22
N ALA A 182 8.91 -9.91 -12.62
CA ALA A 182 7.45 -9.83 -12.63
C ALA A 182 6.89 -9.75 -14.05
N LEU A 183 7.48 -8.90 -14.89
CA LEU A 183 7.09 -8.75 -16.28
C LEU A 183 7.35 -10.04 -17.08
N GLN A 184 8.50 -10.67 -16.88
CA GLN A 184 8.83 -11.96 -17.54
C GLN A 184 7.82 -13.06 -17.17
N MET A 185 7.38 -13.13 -15.92
CA MET A 185 6.41 -14.11 -15.45
C MET A 185 5.07 -13.97 -16.20
N VAL A 186 4.62 -12.73 -16.43
CA VAL A 186 3.39 -12.46 -17.18
C VAL A 186 3.59 -12.78 -18.67
N THR A 187 4.66 -12.29 -19.30
CA THR A 187 4.90 -12.49 -20.74
C THR A 187 5.15 -13.95 -21.12
N ALA A 188 5.77 -14.74 -20.25
CA ALA A 188 5.95 -16.17 -20.44
C ALA A 188 4.61 -16.95 -20.46
N SER A 189 3.57 -16.39 -19.85
CA SER A 189 2.23 -16.98 -19.81
C SER A 189 1.39 -16.69 -21.06
N VAL A 190 1.74 -15.63 -21.81
CA VAL A 190 1.09 -15.27 -23.08
C VAL A 190 1.44 -16.25 -24.20
N ASN A 191 2.64 -16.83 -24.14
CA ASN A 191 3.19 -17.69 -25.19
C ASN A 191 2.87 -19.20 -24.99
N ARG A 192 2.00 -19.53 -24.06
CA ARG A 192 1.52 -20.91 -23.80
C ARG A 192 0.10 -21.12 -24.26
#